data_71580f322781abb9848a23bb6c213b11
#
_entry.id   71580f322781abb9848a23bb6c213b11
#
_cell.length_a   1.000
_cell.length_b   1.000
_cell.length_c   1.000
_cell.angle_alpha   90.00
_cell.angle_beta   90.00
_cell.angle_gamma   90.00
#
_symmetry.space_group_name_H-M   'P 1'
#
loop_
_entity.id
_entity.type
_entity.pdbx_description
1 polymer ?
#
loop_
_entity_poly.entity_id
_entity_poly.type
_entity_poly.pdbx_seq_one_letter_code
_entity_poly.pdbx_strand_id
1 'polypeptide(L)'
;MTNERTTGTARVKRGLAEMLRGGVIMDVVTPEQARIAEGAGAVAVMALERVPADIRAQGGVSRMSDPDMIEGIIEAVTIPVMAKVRIGHFVEAQILQSLGVDYIDESEVLTPADYTHHVDKWKFTVPFVCGAMPPPGWSRRTRTAR
;
A
#
# COMPACT_ATOMS: atom_id res chain seq x y z
N MET A 1 13.82 -28.44 -7.78
CA MET A 1 14.50 -27.17 -7.42
C MET A 1 13.54 -26.39 -6.56
N THR A 2 13.77 -26.37 -5.26
CA THR A 2 12.97 -25.56 -4.31
C THR A 2 13.31 -24.10 -4.55
N ASN A 3 12.35 -23.34 -5.05
CA ASN A 3 12.47 -21.90 -5.21
C ASN A 3 12.40 -21.27 -3.80
N GLU A 4 13.52 -21.17 -3.11
CA GLU A 4 13.62 -20.42 -1.87
C GLU A 4 13.35 -18.95 -2.21
N ARG A 5 12.14 -18.50 -1.90
CA ARG A 5 11.80 -17.08 -1.94
C ARG A 5 12.63 -16.37 -0.88
N THR A 6 13.75 -15.83 -1.28
CA THR A 6 14.55 -14.97 -0.40
C THR A 6 13.74 -13.72 -0.03
N THR A 7 13.71 -13.38 1.26
CA THR A 7 13.15 -12.11 1.73
C THR A 7 13.81 -10.93 1.03
N GLY A 8 13.03 -9.91 0.67
CA GLY A 8 13.55 -8.73 -0.03
C GLY A 8 14.65 -8.04 0.79
N THR A 9 15.80 -7.78 0.16
CA THR A 9 16.92 -7.09 0.80
C THR A 9 16.59 -5.62 1.05
N ALA A 10 17.25 -5.00 2.03
CA ALA A 10 17.12 -3.55 2.30
C ALA A 10 17.45 -2.70 1.07
N ARG A 11 18.36 -3.17 0.19
CA ARG A 11 18.71 -2.49 -1.06
C ARG A 11 17.55 -2.47 -2.05
N VAL A 12 16.86 -3.61 -2.24
CA VAL A 12 15.70 -3.73 -3.13
C VAL A 12 14.55 -2.87 -2.60
N LYS A 13 14.26 -2.95 -1.31
CA LYS A 13 13.18 -2.16 -0.67
C LYS A 13 13.43 -0.66 -0.79
N ARG A 14 14.66 -0.17 -0.70
CA ARG A 14 14.99 1.24 -0.93
C ARG A 14 14.84 1.65 -2.39
N GLY A 15 15.26 0.83 -3.32
CA GLY A 15 15.11 1.10 -4.76
C GLY A 15 13.66 1.27 -5.15
N LEU A 16 12.78 0.43 -4.61
CA LEU A 16 11.34 0.56 -4.82
C LEU A 16 10.76 1.86 -4.23
N ALA A 17 11.26 2.32 -3.07
CA ALA A 17 10.83 3.59 -2.48
C ALA A 17 11.24 4.80 -3.35
N GLU A 18 12.42 4.77 -3.97
CA GLU A 18 12.88 5.85 -4.86
C GLU A 18 12.00 5.99 -6.12
N MET A 19 11.39 4.92 -6.61
CA MET A 19 10.47 4.96 -7.76
C MET A 19 9.22 5.82 -7.50
N LEU A 20 8.82 5.97 -6.24
CA LEU A 20 7.64 6.72 -5.84
C LEU A 20 7.93 8.20 -5.59
N ARG A 21 9.20 8.58 -5.54
CA ARG A 21 9.65 9.90 -5.13
C ARG A 21 9.21 10.99 -6.09
N GLY A 22 8.51 11.98 -5.55
CA GLY A 22 8.02 13.14 -6.32
C GLY A 22 6.83 12.84 -7.21
N GLY A 23 6.31 11.61 -7.21
CA GLY A 23 5.12 11.22 -7.95
C GLY A 23 3.85 11.27 -7.11
N VAL A 24 2.73 10.97 -7.77
CA VAL A 24 1.41 10.89 -7.16
C VAL A 24 0.99 9.42 -7.09
N ILE A 25 0.52 9.00 -5.93
CA ILE A 25 -0.14 7.71 -5.71
C ILE A 25 -1.64 7.98 -5.65
N MET A 26 -2.42 7.30 -6.49
CA MET A 26 -3.87 7.49 -6.56
C MET A 26 -4.61 6.35 -5.88
N ASP A 27 -5.53 6.69 -4.99
CA ASP A 27 -6.48 5.75 -4.39
C ASP A 27 -7.52 5.33 -5.44
N VAL A 28 -7.71 4.04 -5.63
CA VAL A 28 -8.64 3.46 -6.60
C VAL A 28 -9.43 2.31 -5.99
N VAL A 29 -10.66 2.12 -6.45
CA VAL A 29 -11.56 1.04 -6.00
C VAL A 29 -12.04 0.16 -7.15
N THR A 30 -11.60 0.42 -8.38
CA THR A 30 -11.90 -0.39 -9.56
C THR A 30 -10.72 -0.43 -10.53
N PRO A 31 -10.62 -1.49 -11.38
CA PRO A 31 -9.62 -1.55 -12.44
C PRO A 31 -9.71 -0.39 -13.44
N GLU A 32 -10.91 0.12 -13.72
CA GLU A 32 -11.09 1.25 -14.62
C GLU A 32 -10.52 2.55 -14.06
N GLN A 33 -10.76 2.82 -12.76
CA GLN A 33 -10.14 3.96 -12.09
C GLN A 33 -8.61 3.86 -12.10
N ALA A 34 -8.06 2.66 -11.96
CA ALA A 34 -6.62 2.44 -12.04
C ALA A 34 -6.06 2.82 -13.43
N ARG A 35 -6.72 2.44 -14.53
CA ARG A 35 -6.33 2.86 -15.89
C ARG A 35 -6.38 4.37 -16.08
N ILE A 36 -7.42 5.02 -15.53
CA ILE A 36 -7.55 6.48 -15.59
C ILE A 36 -6.41 7.13 -14.81
N ALA A 37 -6.08 6.64 -13.62
CA ALA A 37 -4.99 7.15 -12.81
C ALA A 37 -3.63 7.01 -13.51
N GLU A 38 -3.34 5.85 -14.10
CA GLU A 38 -2.13 5.63 -14.90
C GLU A 38 -2.07 6.57 -16.10
N GLY A 39 -3.17 6.70 -16.86
CA GLY A 39 -3.26 7.62 -18.00
C GLY A 39 -3.08 9.09 -17.61
N ALA A 40 -3.42 9.47 -16.39
CA ALA A 40 -3.21 10.80 -15.83
C ALA A 40 -1.77 11.02 -15.29
N GLY A 41 -0.91 10.00 -15.31
CA GLY A 41 0.49 10.09 -14.91
C GLY A 41 0.76 9.75 -13.43
N ALA A 42 -0.13 9.02 -12.77
CA ALA A 42 0.17 8.46 -11.46
C ALA A 42 1.38 7.52 -11.54
N VAL A 43 2.22 7.52 -10.51
CA VAL A 43 3.39 6.65 -10.41
C VAL A 43 3.08 5.32 -9.75
N ALA A 44 1.96 5.22 -9.06
CA ALA A 44 1.41 4.01 -8.46
C ALA A 44 -0.07 4.21 -8.16
N VAL A 45 -0.79 3.12 -7.96
CA VAL A 45 -2.16 3.12 -7.45
C VAL A 45 -2.25 2.38 -6.13
N MET A 46 -3.18 2.81 -5.28
CA MET A 46 -3.53 2.16 -4.02
C MET A 46 -4.90 1.52 -4.15
N ALA A 47 -4.94 0.19 -4.15
CA ALA A 47 -6.17 -0.57 -4.17
C ALA A 47 -6.86 -0.52 -2.81
N LEU A 48 -8.07 0.05 -2.76
CA LEU A 48 -8.88 0.21 -1.57
C LEU A 48 -10.22 -0.51 -1.71
N GLU A 49 -10.74 -1.04 -0.60
CA GLU A 49 -12.14 -1.48 -0.54
C GLU A 49 -13.09 -0.28 -0.71
N ARG A 50 -12.79 0.82 -0.01
CA ARG A 50 -13.49 2.10 -0.09
C ARG A 50 -12.51 3.25 0.12
N VAL A 51 -12.76 4.36 -0.54
CA VAL A 51 -11.95 5.56 -0.31
C VAL A 51 -12.21 6.14 1.09
N PRO A 52 -11.21 6.78 1.72
CA PRO A 52 -11.33 7.30 3.09
C PRO A 52 -12.51 8.28 3.28
N ALA A 53 -12.90 9.01 2.23
CA ALA A 53 -14.05 9.91 2.27
C ALA A 53 -15.36 9.17 2.49
N ASP A 54 -15.56 8.03 1.81
CA ASP A 54 -16.77 7.21 1.93
C ASP A 54 -16.84 6.55 3.31
N ILE A 55 -15.71 6.10 3.85
CA ILE A 55 -15.63 5.54 5.21
C ILE A 55 -16.04 6.59 6.24
N ARG A 56 -15.60 7.85 6.09
CA ARG A 56 -15.98 8.95 6.98
C ARG A 56 -17.46 9.31 6.88
N ALA A 57 -18.02 9.26 5.67
CA ALA A 57 -19.44 9.62 5.44
C ALA A 57 -20.41 8.53 5.87
N GLN A 58 -20.07 7.27 5.63
CA GLN A 58 -20.97 6.13 5.83
C GLN A 58 -20.69 5.35 7.11
N GLY A 59 -19.54 5.60 7.74
CA GLY A 59 -19.03 4.81 8.84
C GLY A 59 -18.50 3.44 8.39
N GLY A 60 -18.08 2.63 9.35
CA GLY A 60 -17.55 1.30 9.13
C GLY A 60 -16.04 1.22 9.38
N VAL A 61 -15.47 0.09 8.99
CA VAL A 61 -14.05 -0.22 9.18
C VAL A 61 -13.32 -0.29 7.85
N SER A 62 -12.09 0.14 7.84
CA SER A 62 -11.18 -0.05 6.70
C SER A 62 -10.50 -1.42 6.82
N ARG A 63 -10.50 -2.20 5.75
CA ARG A 63 -9.88 -3.52 5.68
C ARG A 63 -9.29 -3.77 4.29
N MET A 64 -8.64 -4.91 4.12
CA MET A 64 -8.17 -5.35 2.81
C MET A 64 -9.31 -5.43 1.81
N SER A 65 -9.06 -5.02 0.58
CA SER A 65 -9.97 -5.18 -0.54
C SER A 65 -10.16 -6.65 -0.92
N ASP A 66 -11.22 -6.91 -1.67
CA ASP A 66 -11.46 -8.22 -2.27
C ASP A 66 -10.27 -8.64 -3.16
N PRO A 67 -9.77 -9.88 -3.03
CA PRO A 67 -8.66 -10.39 -3.85
C PRO A 67 -8.91 -10.28 -5.36
N ASP A 68 -10.09 -10.62 -5.84
CA ASP A 68 -10.43 -10.58 -7.27
C ASP A 68 -10.35 -9.14 -7.81
N MET A 69 -10.76 -8.16 -7.01
CA MET A 69 -10.67 -6.76 -7.37
C MET A 69 -9.20 -6.30 -7.42
N ILE A 70 -8.37 -6.76 -6.50
CA ILE A 70 -6.93 -6.44 -6.49
C ILE A 70 -6.25 -7.05 -7.72
N GLU A 71 -6.53 -8.31 -8.04
CA GLU A 71 -6.02 -8.97 -9.24
C GLU A 71 -6.44 -8.22 -10.51
N GLY A 72 -7.73 -7.83 -10.60
CA GLY A 72 -8.23 -7.02 -11.72
C GLY A 72 -7.52 -5.67 -11.85
N ILE A 73 -7.11 -5.04 -10.75
CA ILE A 73 -6.32 -3.80 -10.79
C ILE A 73 -4.90 -4.09 -11.27
N ILE A 74 -4.25 -5.15 -10.76
CA ILE A 74 -2.90 -5.56 -11.19
C ILE A 74 -2.85 -5.83 -12.70
N GLU A 75 -3.86 -6.51 -13.23
CA GLU A 75 -3.96 -6.78 -14.67
C GLU A 75 -4.28 -5.55 -15.53
N ALA A 76 -4.86 -4.52 -14.91
CA ALA A 76 -5.34 -3.34 -15.63
C ALA A 76 -4.25 -2.30 -15.89
N VAL A 77 -3.16 -2.26 -15.13
CA VAL A 77 -2.14 -1.22 -15.16
C VAL A 77 -0.73 -1.79 -15.23
N THR A 78 0.22 -0.96 -15.69
CA THR A 78 1.64 -1.30 -15.73
C THR A 78 2.44 -0.64 -14.59
N ILE A 79 1.86 0.35 -13.94
CA ILE A 79 2.46 1.00 -12.77
C ILE A 79 2.26 0.17 -11.51
N PRO A 80 3.11 0.34 -10.47
CA PRO A 80 3.01 -0.41 -9.23
C PRO A 80 1.63 -0.32 -8.57
N VAL A 81 1.18 -1.46 -8.04
CA VAL A 81 -0.07 -1.58 -7.29
C VAL A 81 0.24 -1.80 -5.81
N MET A 82 -0.34 -0.94 -4.98
CA MET A 82 -0.32 -1.05 -3.53
C MET A 82 -1.67 -1.53 -3.03
N ALA A 83 -1.67 -2.23 -1.89
CA ALA A 83 -2.93 -2.59 -1.22
C ALA A 83 -2.80 -2.46 0.29
N LYS A 84 -3.93 -2.14 0.95
CA LYS A 84 -3.98 -1.91 2.39
C LYS A 84 -4.29 -3.17 3.17
N VAL A 85 -3.69 -3.26 4.36
CA VAL A 85 -4.03 -4.26 5.37
C VAL A 85 -4.44 -3.57 6.67
N ARG A 86 -5.28 -4.23 7.46
CA ARG A 86 -5.55 -3.78 8.83
C ARG A 86 -4.25 -3.83 9.65
N ILE A 87 -4.09 -2.88 10.56
CA ILE A 87 -2.91 -2.80 11.42
C ILE A 87 -2.79 -4.09 12.25
N GLY A 88 -1.64 -4.75 12.17
CA GLY A 88 -1.36 -6.01 12.87
C GLY A 88 -1.92 -7.28 12.21
N HIS A 89 -2.66 -7.17 11.11
CA HIS A 89 -3.27 -8.34 10.47
C HIS A 89 -2.32 -9.03 9.48
N PHE A 90 -1.43 -9.88 10.00
CA PHE A 90 -0.39 -10.53 9.19
C PHE A 90 -0.96 -11.46 8.09
N VAL A 91 -2.14 -12.05 8.29
CA VAL A 91 -2.76 -12.93 7.29
C VAL A 91 -3.17 -12.14 6.05
N GLU A 92 -3.76 -10.95 6.21
CA GLU A 92 -4.05 -10.07 5.07
C GLU A 92 -2.76 -9.72 4.30
N ALA A 93 -1.68 -9.42 5.01
CA ALA A 93 -0.39 -9.15 4.38
C ALA A 93 0.16 -10.37 3.62
N GLN A 94 -0.03 -11.59 4.14
CA GLN A 94 0.35 -12.81 3.43
C GLN A 94 -0.48 -13.03 2.16
N ILE A 95 -1.79 -12.77 2.21
CA ILE A 95 -2.68 -12.84 1.05
C ILE A 95 -2.20 -11.85 -0.02
N LEU A 96 -1.99 -10.59 0.34
CA LEU A 96 -1.52 -9.57 -0.60
C LEU A 96 -0.18 -9.92 -1.24
N GLN A 97 0.76 -10.45 -0.44
CA GLN A 97 2.01 -10.93 -1.00
C GLN A 97 1.82 -12.07 -1.98
N SER A 98 0.87 -12.98 -1.74
CA SER A 98 0.57 -14.11 -2.64
C SER A 98 -0.10 -13.66 -3.94
N LEU A 99 -0.91 -12.60 -3.91
CA LEU A 99 -1.51 -11.97 -5.07
C LEU A 99 -0.49 -11.23 -5.94
N GLY A 100 0.67 -10.90 -5.39
CA GLY A 100 1.74 -10.25 -6.15
C GLY A 100 1.68 -8.73 -6.18
N VAL A 101 1.05 -8.09 -5.18
CA VAL A 101 1.12 -6.63 -5.06
C VAL A 101 2.57 -6.15 -4.90
N ASP A 102 2.86 -4.96 -5.40
CA ASP A 102 4.21 -4.38 -5.35
C ASP A 102 4.54 -3.79 -3.97
N TYR A 103 3.52 -3.30 -3.25
CA TYR A 103 3.67 -2.72 -1.92
C TYR A 103 2.47 -3.06 -1.04
N ILE A 104 2.70 -3.17 0.26
CA ILE A 104 1.65 -3.33 1.28
C ILE A 104 1.63 -2.08 2.15
N ASP A 105 0.45 -1.48 2.35
CA ASP A 105 0.26 -0.34 3.24
C ASP A 105 -0.34 -0.79 4.58
N GLU A 106 0.39 -0.55 5.66
CA GLU A 106 -0.06 -0.70 7.05
C GLU A 106 0.10 0.66 7.75
N SER A 107 -0.95 1.47 7.75
CA SER A 107 -0.91 2.84 8.26
C SER A 107 -2.01 3.13 9.28
N GLU A 108 -1.84 4.21 10.04
CA GLU A 108 -2.71 4.59 11.16
C GLU A 108 -4.16 4.94 10.78
N VAL A 109 -4.44 5.15 9.50
CA VAL A 109 -5.82 5.39 9.03
C VAL A 109 -6.65 4.13 8.89
N LEU A 110 -6.02 2.96 9.04
CA LEU A 110 -6.66 1.67 8.97
C LEU A 110 -7.20 1.23 10.34
N THR A 111 -8.17 0.32 10.32
CA THR A 111 -8.68 -0.30 11.53
C THR A 111 -7.62 -1.21 12.14
N PRO A 112 -7.26 -1.04 13.41
CA PRO A 112 -6.38 -1.97 14.10
C PRO A 112 -7.04 -3.35 14.24
N ALA A 113 -6.35 -4.39 13.80
CA ALA A 113 -6.67 -5.78 14.14
C ALA A 113 -5.93 -6.22 15.41
N ASP A 114 -4.79 -5.61 15.68
CA ASP A 114 -4.02 -5.75 16.91
C ASP A 114 -3.59 -4.36 17.38
N TYR A 115 -3.91 -4.01 18.64
CA TYR A 115 -3.56 -2.72 19.23
C TYR A 115 -2.12 -2.65 19.75
N THR A 116 -1.47 -3.79 19.91
CA THR A 116 -0.15 -3.90 20.53
C THR A 116 0.94 -4.20 19.50
N HIS A 117 0.63 -5.01 18.49
CA HIS A 117 1.61 -5.51 17.55
C HIS A 117 1.28 -5.12 16.12
N HIS A 118 2.25 -4.53 15.43
CA HIS A 118 2.24 -4.36 13.99
C HIS A 118 2.72 -5.63 13.29
N VAL A 119 2.43 -5.74 11.99
CA VAL A 119 2.95 -6.82 11.15
C VAL A 119 4.49 -6.76 11.15
N ASP A 120 5.13 -7.92 11.36
CA ASP A 120 6.59 -8.04 11.24
C ASP A 120 7.02 -7.95 9.77
N LYS A 121 7.32 -6.75 9.33
CA LYS A 121 7.61 -6.41 7.93
C LYS A 121 8.87 -7.06 7.37
N TRP A 122 9.77 -7.52 8.25
CA TRP A 122 11.00 -8.18 7.83
C TRP A 122 10.79 -9.60 7.31
N LYS A 123 9.65 -10.22 7.66
CA LYS A 123 9.28 -11.56 7.19
C LYS A 123 8.71 -11.59 5.77
N PHE A 124 8.51 -10.43 5.16
CA PHE A 124 7.93 -10.28 3.83
C PHE A 124 8.99 -9.91 2.79
N THR A 125 8.81 -10.39 1.56
CA THR A 125 9.62 -9.98 0.41
C THR A 125 9.15 -8.63 -0.15
N VAL A 126 7.84 -8.37 -0.06
CA VAL A 126 7.19 -7.14 -0.50
C VAL A 126 7.54 -5.99 0.46
N PRO A 127 7.88 -4.80 -0.04
CA PRO A 127 8.08 -3.62 0.79
C PRO A 127 6.76 -3.11 1.37
N PHE A 128 6.84 -2.51 2.56
CA PHE A 128 5.72 -1.86 3.22
C PHE A 128 5.80 -0.34 3.08
N VAL A 129 4.66 0.28 2.83
CA VAL A 129 4.43 1.72 2.98
C VAL A 129 3.70 1.93 4.30
N CYS A 130 4.16 2.89 5.09
CA CYS A 130 3.56 3.20 6.38
C CYS A 130 3.42 4.70 6.54
N GLY A 131 2.33 5.15 7.14
CA GLY A 131 2.22 6.51 7.62
C GLY A 131 3.31 6.80 8.66
N ALA A 132 3.90 7.98 8.59
CA ALA A 132 4.87 8.43 9.58
C ALA A 132 4.51 9.83 10.05
N MET A 133 4.49 10.02 11.36
CA MET A 133 4.39 11.35 11.95
C MET A 133 5.77 12.02 11.89
N PRO A 134 5.86 13.28 11.45
CA PRO A 134 7.13 13.99 11.50
C PRO A 134 7.58 14.15 12.96
N PRO A 135 8.88 14.09 13.25
CA PRO A 135 9.40 14.36 14.60
C PRO A 135 8.95 15.74 15.10
N PRO A 136 8.84 15.92 16.43
CA PRO A 136 8.53 17.22 17.01
C PRO A 136 9.50 18.29 16.48
N GLY A 137 8.95 19.43 16.02
CA GLY A 137 9.75 20.51 15.44
C GLY A 137 9.87 20.54 13.92
N TRP A 138 9.42 19.51 13.21
CA TRP A 138 9.32 19.53 11.75
C TRP A 138 8.15 20.40 11.30
N SER A 139 8.46 21.55 10.70
CA SER A 139 7.42 22.39 10.12
C SER A 139 6.89 21.79 8.79
N ARG A 140 5.62 22.04 8.47
CA ARG A 140 5.02 21.63 7.19
C ARG A 140 5.78 22.15 5.96
N ARG A 141 6.61 23.18 6.10
CA ARG A 141 7.41 23.77 5.02
C ARG A 141 8.48 22.84 4.45
N THR A 142 8.93 21.86 5.21
CA THR A 142 9.93 20.88 4.74
C THR A 142 9.35 19.74 3.92
N ARG A 143 8.02 19.65 3.81
CA ARG A 143 7.33 18.62 3.00
C ARG A 143 7.28 18.93 1.49
N THR A 144 7.57 20.16 1.10
CA THR A 144 7.45 20.62 -0.30
C THR A 144 8.78 20.96 -0.95
N ALA A 145 9.88 20.56 -0.37
CA ALA A 145 11.17 20.92 -0.93
C ALA A 145 12.03 19.70 -1.20
N ARG A 146 12.15 19.35 -2.45
CA ARG A 146 13.26 18.73 -3.18
C ARG A 146 13.20 17.24 -3.33
#